data_a9d73ca597c1912aea5ab5c158cfc530
#
_entry.id   a9d73ca597c1912aea5ab5c158cfc530
#
_cell.length_a   1.000
_cell.length_b   1.000
_cell.length_c   1.000
_cell.angle_alpha   90.00
_cell.angle_beta   90.00
_cell.angle_gamma   90.00
#
_symmetry.space_group_name_H-M   'P 1'
#
loop_
_entity.id
_entity.type
_entity.pdbx_description
1 polymer ?
#
loop_
_entity_poly.entity_id
_entity_poly.type
_entity_poly.pdbx_seq_one_letter_code
_entity_poly.pdbx_strand_id
1 'polypeptide(L)'
;MTSTRQYKVSRLLQKELGQVFQREGNSIFNGKMITVTEVRITPDLGQAKVFLSIFPAAEKALFDKTMEHHTQHIRHELGMRIRHQLRMVPELQFFLDDSIDYIENIDRLLKQ
;
A
#
# COMPACT_ATOMS: atom_id res chain seq x y z
N MET A 1 18.64 -6.55 7.80
CA MET A 1 19.12 -6.09 6.48
C MET A 1 18.25 -6.64 5.37
N THR A 2 17.82 -5.78 4.45
CA THR A 2 16.99 -6.21 3.31
C THR A 2 17.89 -6.77 2.22
N SER A 3 17.62 -7.99 1.76
CA SER A 3 18.39 -8.59 0.68
C SER A 3 18.02 -7.96 -0.66
N THR A 4 18.86 -8.18 -1.69
CA THR A 4 18.58 -7.69 -3.04
C THR A 4 17.25 -8.26 -3.56
N ARG A 5 16.99 -9.53 -3.28
CA ARG A 5 15.73 -10.17 -3.70
C ARG A 5 14.53 -9.54 -3.01
N GLN A 6 14.62 -9.30 -1.69
CA GLN A 6 13.55 -8.63 -0.95
C GLN A 6 13.29 -7.24 -1.53
N TYR A 7 14.34 -6.50 -1.83
CA TYR A 7 14.21 -5.15 -2.40
C TYR A 7 13.51 -5.20 -3.76
N LYS A 8 13.91 -6.11 -4.63
CA LYS A 8 13.30 -6.24 -5.96
C LYS A 8 11.82 -6.61 -5.87
N VAL A 9 11.49 -7.54 -4.97
CA VAL A 9 10.09 -7.95 -4.79
C VAL A 9 9.29 -6.80 -4.19
N SER A 10 9.83 -6.09 -3.20
CA SER A 10 9.16 -4.91 -2.62
C SER A 10 8.84 -3.87 -3.68
N ARG A 11 9.78 -3.59 -4.57
CA ARG A 11 9.57 -2.62 -5.64
C ARG A 11 8.52 -3.10 -6.64
N LEU A 12 8.54 -4.38 -6.99
CA LEU A 12 7.53 -4.97 -7.86
C LEU A 12 6.14 -4.83 -7.24
N LEU A 13 6.00 -5.20 -5.97
CA LEU A 13 4.72 -5.11 -5.27
C LEU A 13 4.25 -3.66 -5.17
N GLN A 14 5.16 -2.74 -4.87
CA GLN A 14 4.80 -1.33 -4.79
C GLN A 14 4.24 -0.82 -6.11
N LYS A 15 4.89 -1.16 -7.21
CA LYS A 15 4.46 -0.75 -8.54
C LYS A 15 3.11 -1.34 -8.91
N GLU A 16 2.97 -2.65 -8.74
CA GLU A 16 1.74 -3.34 -9.16
C GLU A 16 0.56 -2.99 -8.26
N LEU A 17 0.78 -2.89 -6.95
CA LEU A 17 -0.28 -2.44 -6.03
C LEU A 17 -0.67 -1.01 -6.32
N GLY A 18 0.29 -0.14 -6.66
CA GLY A 18 -0.02 1.22 -7.06
C GLY A 18 -0.99 1.27 -8.22
N GLN A 19 -0.80 0.40 -9.21
CA GLN A 19 -1.71 0.33 -10.35
C GLN A 19 -3.08 -0.23 -9.97
N VAL A 20 -3.13 -1.21 -9.08
CA VAL A 20 -4.41 -1.74 -8.58
C VAL A 20 -5.20 -0.64 -7.89
N PHE A 21 -4.56 0.14 -7.01
CA PHE A 21 -5.24 1.22 -6.31
C PHE A 21 -5.60 2.38 -7.22
N GLN A 22 -4.79 2.65 -8.24
CA GLN A 22 -5.13 3.67 -9.22
C GLN A 22 -6.41 3.31 -9.96
N ARG A 23 -6.57 2.03 -10.28
CA ARG A 23 -7.74 1.53 -11.00
C ARG A 23 -8.98 1.44 -10.12
N GLU A 24 -8.82 0.98 -8.87
CA GLU A 24 -9.95 0.63 -7.99
C GLU A 24 -10.11 1.54 -6.78
N GLY A 25 -9.17 2.45 -6.53
CA GLY A 25 -9.19 3.30 -5.35
C GLY A 25 -10.44 4.13 -5.21
N ASN A 26 -11.01 4.59 -6.32
CA ASN A 26 -12.24 5.38 -6.31
C ASN A 26 -13.39 4.64 -5.66
N SER A 27 -13.55 3.34 -5.95
CA SER A 27 -14.63 2.56 -5.37
C SER A 27 -14.35 2.12 -3.94
N ILE A 28 -13.05 1.99 -3.58
CA ILE A 28 -12.67 1.57 -2.23
C ILE A 28 -12.79 2.71 -1.23
N PHE A 29 -12.33 3.92 -1.60
CA PHE A 29 -12.26 5.07 -0.68
C PHE A 29 -13.01 6.29 -1.20
N ASN A 30 -14.08 6.10 -1.94
CA ASN A 30 -15.01 7.18 -2.36
C ASN A 30 -14.28 8.35 -3.04
N GLY A 31 -13.44 8.05 -4.02
CA GLY A 31 -12.78 9.08 -4.82
C GLY A 31 -11.51 9.66 -4.23
N LYS A 32 -11.06 9.16 -3.08
CA LYS A 32 -9.80 9.62 -2.50
C LYS A 32 -8.62 9.05 -3.26
N MET A 33 -7.53 9.82 -3.31
CA MET A 33 -6.30 9.38 -3.95
C MET A 33 -5.52 8.48 -2.99
N ILE A 34 -5.12 7.30 -3.47
CA ILE A 34 -4.36 6.34 -2.68
C ILE A 34 -2.98 6.16 -3.31
N THR A 35 -1.95 6.30 -2.48
CA THR A 35 -0.56 6.10 -2.92
C THR A 35 0.09 5.02 -2.06
N VAL A 36 0.75 4.05 -2.71
CA VAL A 36 1.56 3.06 -2.00
C VAL A 36 2.92 3.70 -1.73
N THR A 37 3.17 4.06 -0.47
CA THR A 37 4.39 4.80 -0.11
C THR A 37 5.56 3.87 0.15
N GLU A 38 5.30 2.68 0.69
CA GLU A 38 6.35 1.72 1.03
C GLU A 38 5.79 0.31 1.09
N VAL A 39 6.61 -0.67 0.71
CA VAL A 39 6.29 -2.09 0.91
C VAL A 39 7.49 -2.73 1.61
N ARG A 40 7.24 -3.40 2.73
CA ARG A 40 8.25 -4.17 3.46
C ARG A 40 7.89 -5.64 3.37
N ILE A 41 8.83 -6.45 2.90
CA ILE A 41 8.58 -7.87 2.72
C ILE A 41 9.49 -8.68 3.64
N THR A 42 8.97 -9.81 4.13
CA THR A 42 9.75 -10.72 4.97
C THR A 42 10.78 -11.48 4.14
N PRO A 43 11.87 -11.99 4.78
CA PRO A 43 12.92 -12.70 4.04
C PRO A 43 12.42 -13.92 3.28
N ASP A 44 11.38 -14.61 3.79
CA ASP A 44 10.79 -15.76 3.11
C ASP A 44 9.80 -15.36 2.03
N LEU A 45 9.58 -14.04 1.83
CA LEU A 45 8.64 -13.48 0.86
C LEU A 45 7.19 -13.87 1.13
N GLY A 46 6.88 -14.33 2.34
CA GLY A 46 5.54 -14.80 2.68
C GLY A 46 4.59 -13.73 3.16
N GLN A 47 5.11 -12.63 3.68
CA GLN A 47 4.29 -11.53 4.21
C GLN A 47 4.82 -10.19 3.74
N ALA A 48 3.90 -9.28 3.41
CA ALA A 48 4.23 -7.94 2.97
C ALA A 48 3.43 -6.92 3.78
N LYS A 49 4.12 -5.95 4.34
CA LYS A 49 3.50 -4.79 4.98
C LYS A 49 3.45 -3.66 3.96
N VAL A 50 2.24 -3.22 3.65
CA VAL A 50 2.00 -2.21 2.62
C VAL A 50 1.53 -0.93 3.29
N PHE A 51 2.26 0.16 3.07
CA PHE A 51 1.93 1.46 3.65
C PHE A 51 1.25 2.31 2.60
N LEU A 52 0.08 2.84 2.95
CA LEU A 52 -0.77 3.62 2.04
C LEU A 52 -0.95 5.02 2.57
N SER A 53 -0.77 6.01 1.70
CA SER A 53 -1.14 7.39 1.95
C SER A 53 -2.46 7.67 1.24
N ILE A 54 -3.41 8.28 1.95
CA ILE A 54 -4.74 8.59 1.41
C ILE A 54 -4.98 10.09 1.51
N PHE A 55 -5.34 10.69 0.37
CA PHE A 55 -5.62 12.12 0.32
C PHE A 55 -6.99 12.35 -0.33
N PRO A 56 -7.88 13.15 0.27
CA PRO A 56 -7.80 13.73 1.63
C PRO A 56 -7.71 12.65 2.71
N ALA A 57 -7.18 13.03 3.88
CA ALA A 57 -6.89 12.08 4.96
C ALA A 57 -8.12 11.24 5.34
N ALA A 58 -7.90 9.96 5.62
CA ALA A 58 -8.93 9.06 6.11
C ALA A 58 -8.71 8.76 7.58
N GLU A 59 -9.80 8.57 8.33
CA GLU A 59 -9.72 8.13 9.72
C GLU A 59 -9.18 6.72 9.78
N LYS A 60 -8.31 6.45 10.77
CA LYS A 60 -7.69 5.13 10.91
C LYS A 60 -8.72 4.03 11.07
N ALA A 61 -9.77 4.25 11.85
CA ALA A 61 -10.80 3.24 12.07
C ALA A 61 -11.53 2.91 10.76
N LEU A 62 -11.83 3.92 9.97
CA LEU A 62 -12.46 3.71 8.67
C LEU A 62 -11.51 3.01 7.70
N PHE A 63 -10.23 3.39 7.72
CA PHE A 63 -9.21 2.77 6.91
C PHE A 63 -9.10 1.27 7.22
N ASP A 64 -8.96 0.93 8.50
CA ASP A 64 -8.79 -0.46 8.92
C ASP A 64 -9.98 -1.32 8.50
N LYS A 65 -11.20 -0.80 8.71
CA LYS A 65 -12.42 -1.50 8.35
C LYS A 65 -12.54 -1.69 6.85
N THR A 66 -12.24 -0.65 6.08
CA THR A 66 -12.32 -0.68 4.63
C THR A 66 -11.32 -1.68 4.06
N MET A 67 -10.09 -1.66 4.55
CA MET A 67 -9.07 -2.59 4.07
C MET A 67 -9.39 -4.04 4.43
N GLU A 68 -9.93 -4.28 5.61
CA GLU A 68 -10.37 -5.61 6.01
C GLU A 68 -11.38 -6.18 4.99
N HIS A 69 -12.27 -5.33 4.49
CA HIS A 69 -13.27 -5.72 3.50
C HIS A 69 -12.69 -6.01 2.13
N HIS A 70 -11.62 -5.31 1.75
CA HIS A 70 -11.10 -5.34 0.38
C HIS A 70 -9.78 -6.08 0.21
N THR A 71 -9.15 -6.53 1.29
CA THR A 71 -7.82 -7.16 1.21
C THR A 71 -7.80 -8.38 0.30
N GLN A 72 -8.80 -9.25 0.40
CA GLN A 72 -8.88 -10.46 -0.42
C GLN A 72 -8.96 -10.11 -1.91
N HIS A 73 -9.77 -9.15 -2.26
CA HIS A 73 -9.92 -8.73 -3.66
C HIS A 73 -8.64 -8.10 -4.18
N ILE A 74 -8.02 -7.23 -3.38
CA ILE A 74 -6.76 -6.58 -3.75
C ILE A 74 -5.67 -7.63 -3.96
N ARG A 75 -5.58 -8.60 -3.07
CA ARG A 75 -4.61 -9.68 -3.17
C ARG A 75 -4.84 -10.51 -4.43
N HIS A 76 -6.08 -10.77 -4.76
CA HIS A 76 -6.43 -11.49 -5.99
C HIS A 76 -5.98 -10.72 -7.24
N GLU A 77 -6.28 -9.42 -7.29
CA GLU A 77 -5.88 -8.58 -8.42
C GLU A 77 -4.37 -8.49 -8.55
N LEU A 78 -3.67 -8.37 -7.41
CA LEU A 78 -2.21 -8.39 -7.41
C LEU A 78 -1.68 -9.72 -7.96
N GLY A 79 -2.27 -10.83 -7.53
CA GLY A 79 -1.87 -12.16 -7.99
C GLY A 79 -1.99 -12.31 -9.49
N MET A 80 -3.06 -11.78 -10.06
CA MET A 80 -3.25 -11.81 -11.52
C MET A 80 -2.14 -11.05 -12.25
N ARG A 81 -1.63 -9.98 -11.66
CA ARG A 81 -0.60 -9.16 -12.28
C ARG A 81 0.80 -9.75 -12.16
N ILE A 82 1.09 -10.47 -11.07
CA ILE A 82 2.46 -10.93 -10.77
C ILE A 82 2.64 -12.43 -10.90
N ARG A 83 1.64 -13.17 -11.34
CA ARG A 83 1.67 -14.63 -11.34
C ARG A 83 2.83 -15.23 -12.13
N HIS A 84 3.36 -14.51 -13.13
CA HIS A 84 4.49 -14.97 -13.92
C HIS A 84 5.84 -14.59 -13.31
N GLN A 85 5.85 -13.76 -12.29
CA GLN A 85 7.06 -13.24 -11.67
C GLN A 85 7.30 -13.81 -10.29
N LEU A 86 6.24 -14.17 -9.56
CA LEU A 86 6.32 -14.77 -8.23
C LEU A 86 5.46 -16.01 -8.17
N ARG A 87 6.00 -17.05 -7.52
CA ARG A 87 5.26 -18.31 -7.33
C ARG A 87 4.05 -18.13 -6.43
N MET A 88 4.18 -17.30 -5.43
CA MET A 88 3.16 -17.12 -4.40
C MET A 88 2.98 -15.66 -4.13
N VAL A 89 1.72 -15.24 -3.98
CA VAL A 89 1.40 -13.88 -3.56
C VAL A 89 1.59 -13.82 -2.05
N PRO A 90 2.41 -12.89 -1.52
CA PRO A 90 2.54 -12.74 -0.08
C PRO A 90 1.21 -12.37 0.57
N GLU A 91 1.05 -12.70 1.84
CA GLU A 91 -0.05 -12.17 2.62
C GLU A 91 0.17 -10.67 2.80
N LEU A 92 -0.89 -9.89 2.60
CA LEU A 92 -0.80 -8.44 2.63
C LEU A 92 -1.38 -7.91 3.93
N GLN A 93 -0.65 -6.98 4.57
CA GLN A 93 -1.13 -6.19 5.69
C GLN A 93 -1.01 -4.73 5.30
N PHE A 94 -2.08 -3.98 5.49
CA PHE A 94 -2.13 -2.58 5.07
C PHE A 94 -2.08 -1.66 6.28
N PHE A 95 -1.26 -0.64 6.18
CA PHE A 95 -1.08 0.37 7.22
C PHE A 95 -1.25 1.76 6.63
N LEU A 96 -1.91 2.63 7.37
CA LEU A 96 -2.06 4.02 6.95
C LEU A 96 -0.76 4.77 7.24
N ASP A 97 -0.19 5.36 6.20
CA ASP A 97 1.04 6.16 6.31
C ASP A 97 0.64 7.63 6.31
N ASP A 98 0.75 8.28 7.44
CA ASP A 98 0.40 9.69 7.60
C ASP A 98 1.63 10.62 7.58
N SER A 99 2.78 10.10 7.20
CA SER A 99 4.03 10.87 7.21
C SER A 99 3.96 12.09 6.29
N ILE A 100 3.26 11.99 5.16
CA ILE A 100 3.11 13.10 4.23
C ILE A 100 2.31 14.23 4.87
N ASP A 101 1.21 13.90 5.56
CA ASP A 101 0.40 14.88 6.27
C ASP A 101 1.22 15.57 7.37
N TYR A 102 2.04 14.80 8.07
CA TYR A 102 2.92 15.33 9.10
C TYR A 102 3.92 16.33 8.52
N ILE A 103 4.54 15.99 7.40
CA ILE A 103 5.50 16.87 6.73
C ILE A 103 4.82 18.15 6.25
N GLU A 104 3.63 18.05 5.67
CA GLU A 104 2.87 19.22 5.24
C GLU A 104 2.51 20.13 6.41
N ASN A 105 2.14 19.56 7.55
CA ASN A 105 1.83 20.31 8.76
C ASN A 105 3.05 21.06 9.28
N ILE A 106 4.21 20.42 9.30
CA ILE A 106 5.46 21.07 9.72
C ILE A 106 5.79 22.23 8.78
N ASP A 107 5.68 22.01 7.48
CA ASP A 107 5.93 23.05 6.47
C ASP A 107 5.03 24.27 6.71
N ARG A 108 3.74 24.00 6.96
CA ARG A 108 2.77 25.07 7.23
C ARG A 108 3.13 25.86 8.49
N LEU A 109 3.55 25.16 9.54
CA LEU A 109 3.95 25.80 10.78
C LEU A 109 5.21 26.65 10.62
N LEU A 110 6.16 26.17 9.79
CA LEU A 110 7.40 26.89 9.55
C LEU A 110 7.23 28.13 8.68
N LYS A 111 6.19 28.16 7.87
CA LYS A 111 5.90 29.30 6.98
C LYS A 111 5.12 30.42 7.65
N GLN A 112 4.70 30.22 8.87
CA GLN A 112 4.01 31.27 9.65
C GLN A 112 5.03 32.19 10.36
#